data_b17ef0ae40a1e26e195320f32f9ebaad
#
_entry.id   b17ef0ae40a1e26e195320f32f9ebaad
#
_cell.length_a   1.000
_cell.length_b   1.000
_cell.length_c   1.000
_cell.angle_alpha   90.00
_cell.angle_beta   90.00
_cell.angle_gamma   90.00
#
_symmetry.space_group_name_H-M   'P 1'
#
loop_
_entity.id
_entity.type
_entity.pdbx_description
1 polymer ?
#
loop_
_entity_poly.entity_id
_entity_poly.type
_entity_poly.pdbx_seq_one_letter_code
_entity_poly.pdbx_strand_id
1 'polypeptide(L)'
;MKKWILLILTPLLLFIFVTNTHAIDLPNRPDNGIYDPSHYLNETVVQNLANANKNNDTQIGVYIVDHIDSSIEETSREVARHWKIGDAKSNRGILIAIAVKDKKLRIETSNEVSGDLTDIEAKQIITNVKPELRSQDYSMAVNKMIEQIKEKTANQTENNNYEVPGIIPMIGLLILIIMVIINILDEIPLKRDSYSATRRYDDDNYHSSSSSSYHDDDDDDWFSGGGSDWSSSDWSGGGFDGGGASGDW
;
A
#
# COMPACT_ATOMS: atom_id res chain seq x y z
N MET A 1 52.86 16.50 7.58
CA MET A 1 52.50 15.21 8.19
C MET A 1 50.99 15.10 8.52
N LYS A 2 50.33 16.14 9.06
CA LYS A 2 48.89 16.06 9.42
C LYS A 2 47.91 15.87 8.25
N LYS A 3 48.21 16.37 7.04
CA LYS A 3 47.32 16.25 5.88
C LYS A 3 47.28 14.84 5.27
N TRP A 4 48.35 14.08 5.40
CA TRP A 4 48.44 12.71 4.88
C TRP A 4 47.72 11.69 5.77
N ILE A 5 47.63 11.97 7.07
CA ILE A 5 46.89 11.13 8.03
C ILE A 5 45.38 11.23 7.77
N LEU A 6 44.88 12.42 7.38
CA LEU A 6 43.48 12.62 7.01
C LEU A 6 43.11 11.87 5.71
N LEU A 7 44.03 11.77 4.74
CA LEU A 7 43.82 11.11 3.45
C LEU A 7 43.78 9.59 3.56
N ILE A 8 44.39 9.03 4.61
CA ILE A 8 44.38 7.59 4.91
C ILE A 8 43.22 7.24 5.86
N LEU A 9 42.82 8.16 6.75
CA LEU A 9 41.76 7.93 7.72
C LEU A 9 40.33 7.96 7.10
N THR A 10 40.16 8.75 6.02
CA THR A 10 38.85 8.85 5.35
C THR A 10 38.40 7.56 4.65
N PRO A 11 39.22 6.81 3.88
CA PRO A 11 38.82 5.53 3.31
C PRO A 11 38.69 4.42 4.37
N LEU A 12 39.47 4.50 5.47
CA LEU A 12 39.36 3.55 6.56
C LEU A 12 38.02 3.74 7.33
N LEU A 13 37.55 4.96 7.50
CA LEU A 13 36.27 5.24 8.12
C LEU A 13 35.07 4.81 7.24
N LEU A 14 35.20 4.89 5.92
CA LEU A 14 34.20 4.40 4.96
C LEU A 14 34.08 2.86 4.95
N PHE A 15 35.15 2.15 5.31
CA PHE A 15 35.15 0.69 5.35
C PHE A 15 34.42 0.09 6.58
N ILE A 16 34.16 0.89 7.61
CA ILE A 16 33.52 0.43 8.88
C ILE A 16 31.99 0.38 8.73
N PHE A 17 31.41 0.98 7.68
CA PHE A 17 29.97 0.93 7.39
C PHE A 17 29.54 -0.19 6.42
N VAL A 18 30.34 -1.25 6.29
CA VAL A 18 29.80 -2.49 5.69
C VAL A 18 28.87 -3.12 6.71
N THR A 19 27.63 -2.70 6.70
CA THR A 19 26.55 -3.41 7.38
C THR A 19 26.47 -4.80 6.77
N ASN A 20 26.71 -5.83 7.56
CA ASN A 20 26.38 -7.19 7.18
C ASN A 20 24.84 -7.24 7.02
N THR A 21 24.35 -7.04 5.81
CA THR A 21 23.01 -7.43 5.45
C THR A 21 22.99 -8.95 5.45
N HIS A 22 22.49 -9.55 6.52
CA HIS A 22 22.14 -10.95 6.50
C HIS A 22 20.98 -11.07 5.50
N ALA A 23 21.26 -11.64 4.34
CA ALA A 23 20.21 -12.02 3.42
C ALA A 23 19.42 -13.14 4.12
N ILE A 24 18.15 -12.90 4.39
CA ILE A 24 17.24 -13.93 4.89
C ILE A 24 17.08 -14.92 3.73
N ASP A 25 17.37 -16.19 3.98
CA ASP A 25 17.15 -17.25 2.98
C ASP A 25 15.64 -17.54 2.93
N LEU A 26 14.96 -16.91 1.97
CA LEU A 26 13.53 -17.00 1.81
C LEU A 26 13.15 -18.19 0.92
N PRO A 27 12.19 -19.01 1.33
CA PRO A 27 11.73 -20.11 0.49
C PRO A 27 10.99 -19.59 -0.74
N ASN A 28 11.07 -20.34 -1.84
CA ASN A 28 10.24 -20.10 -3.00
C ASN A 28 8.76 -20.22 -2.62
N ARG A 29 7.92 -19.40 -3.26
CA ARG A 29 6.48 -19.46 -3.06
C ARG A 29 5.93 -20.83 -3.50
N PRO A 30 5.21 -21.56 -2.65
CA PRO A 30 4.51 -22.79 -3.04
C PRO A 30 3.32 -22.50 -3.94
N ASP A 31 2.99 -23.43 -4.85
CA ASP A 31 1.87 -23.27 -5.81
C ASP A 31 0.51 -23.07 -5.13
N ASN A 32 0.30 -23.71 -3.97
CA ASN A 32 -0.91 -23.55 -3.17
C ASN A 32 -0.92 -22.31 -2.26
N GLY A 33 0.16 -21.50 -2.27
CA GLY A 33 0.29 -20.31 -1.44
C GLY A 33 0.54 -20.59 0.05
N ILE A 34 0.87 -21.83 0.45
CA ILE A 34 1.12 -22.24 1.84
C ILE A 34 2.53 -22.80 1.97
N TYR A 35 3.38 -22.19 2.78
CA TYR A 35 4.65 -22.74 3.19
C TYR A 35 4.56 -23.26 4.61
N ASP A 36 4.58 -24.57 4.77
CA ASP A 36 4.44 -25.29 6.03
C ASP A 36 5.37 -26.54 6.05
N PRO A 37 6.68 -26.35 6.26
CA PRO A 37 7.63 -27.46 6.23
C PRO A 37 7.44 -28.45 7.39
N SER A 38 6.83 -28.03 8.49
CA SER A 38 6.61 -28.85 9.69
C SER A 38 5.22 -29.49 9.75
N HIS A 39 4.38 -29.30 8.71
CA HIS A 39 3.06 -29.90 8.58
C HIS A 39 2.12 -29.57 9.74
N TYR A 40 2.07 -28.30 10.16
CA TYR A 40 1.14 -27.82 11.18
C TYR A 40 -0.30 -27.73 10.69
N LEU A 41 -0.49 -27.59 9.37
CA LEU A 41 -1.78 -27.32 8.74
C LEU A 41 -2.32 -28.58 8.06
N ASN A 42 -3.61 -28.77 8.17
CA ASN A 42 -4.32 -29.86 7.52
C ASN A 42 -4.85 -29.45 6.13
N GLU A 43 -5.37 -30.43 5.38
CA GLU A 43 -5.90 -30.26 4.03
C GLU A 43 -7.07 -29.26 3.94
N THR A 44 -7.83 -29.08 5.02
CA THR A 44 -8.97 -28.14 5.03
C THR A 44 -8.49 -26.69 4.88
N VAL A 45 -7.29 -26.34 5.40
CA VAL A 45 -6.70 -25.02 5.22
C VAL A 45 -6.33 -24.79 3.76
N VAL A 46 -5.76 -25.79 3.09
CA VAL A 46 -5.38 -25.71 1.67
C VAL A 46 -6.62 -25.42 0.81
N GLN A 47 -7.70 -26.17 1.04
CA GLN A 47 -8.95 -26.00 0.31
C GLN A 47 -9.61 -24.64 0.59
N ASN A 48 -9.59 -24.20 1.84
CA ASN A 48 -10.18 -22.93 2.24
C ASN A 48 -9.42 -21.75 1.66
N LEU A 49 -8.08 -21.80 1.68
CA LEU A 49 -7.24 -20.78 1.07
C LEU A 49 -7.44 -20.72 -0.45
N ALA A 50 -7.47 -21.87 -1.12
CA ALA A 50 -7.71 -21.93 -2.56
C ALA A 50 -9.08 -21.34 -2.93
N ASN A 51 -10.12 -21.63 -2.14
CA ASN A 51 -11.46 -21.05 -2.35
C ASN A 51 -11.49 -19.55 -2.07
N ALA A 52 -10.76 -19.07 -1.07
CA ALA A 52 -10.65 -17.64 -0.77
C ALA A 52 -10.00 -16.90 -1.93
N ASN A 53 -8.87 -17.39 -2.42
CA ASN A 53 -8.10 -16.75 -3.49
C ASN A 53 -8.80 -16.81 -4.87
N LYS A 54 -9.61 -17.83 -5.12
CA LYS A 54 -10.32 -17.99 -6.41
C LYS A 54 -11.41 -16.94 -6.64
N ASN A 55 -12.09 -16.54 -5.57
CA ASN A 55 -13.31 -15.72 -5.63
C ASN A 55 -13.12 -14.31 -5.07
N ASN A 56 -11.88 -13.88 -4.89
CA ASN A 56 -11.54 -12.58 -4.31
C ASN A 56 -10.42 -11.95 -5.14
N ASP A 57 -10.44 -10.65 -5.29
CA ASP A 57 -9.36 -9.85 -5.87
C ASP A 57 -8.18 -9.65 -4.90
N THR A 58 -8.36 -10.08 -3.65
CA THR A 58 -7.32 -10.09 -2.61
C THR A 58 -6.69 -11.48 -2.51
N GLN A 59 -5.39 -11.57 -2.76
CA GLN A 59 -4.61 -12.81 -2.65
C GLN A 59 -4.10 -12.99 -1.22
N ILE A 60 -4.33 -14.16 -0.64
CA ILE A 60 -3.87 -14.52 0.70
C ILE A 60 -2.79 -15.59 0.58
N GLY A 61 -1.65 -15.39 1.26
CA GLY A 61 -0.61 -16.39 1.45
C GLY A 61 -0.46 -16.79 2.91
N VAL A 62 0.06 -17.98 3.18
CA VAL A 62 0.33 -18.49 4.53
C VAL A 62 1.78 -18.95 4.63
N TYR A 63 2.50 -18.40 5.59
CA TYR A 63 3.87 -18.76 5.93
C TYR A 63 3.91 -19.20 7.39
N ILE A 64 4.09 -20.50 7.65
CA ILE A 64 4.16 -21.05 9.00
C ILE A 64 5.44 -21.86 9.17
N VAL A 65 6.24 -21.49 10.17
CA VAL A 65 7.55 -22.07 10.46
C VAL A 65 7.74 -22.27 11.96
N ASP A 66 8.78 -23.02 12.33
CA ASP A 66 9.15 -23.22 13.72
C ASP A 66 9.71 -21.93 14.34
N HIS A 67 10.73 -21.37 13.72
CA HIS A 67 11.50 -20.21 14.19
C HIS A 67 11.76 -19.22 13.06
N ILE A 68 12.00 -17.97 13.42
CA ILE A 68 12.47 -16.90 12.53
C ILE A 68 13.76 -16.30 13.09
N ASP A 69 14.68 -15.88 12.20
CA ASP A 69 15.96 -15.32 12.59
C ASP A 69 15.92 -13.79 12.82
N SER A 70 14.87 -13.13 12.32
CA SER A 70 14.66 -11.69 12.48
C SER A 70 13.32 -11.39 13.18
N SER A 71 12.86 -10.14 13.12
CA SER A 71 11.52 -9.82 13.61
C SER A 71 10.44 -10.43 12.73
N ILE A 72 9.25 -10.70 13.29
CA ILE A 72 8.12 -11.20 12.52
C ILE A 72 7.66 -10.18 11.46
N GLU A 73 7.82 -8.88 11.76
CA GLU A 73 7.50 -7.78 10.86
C GLU A 73 8.41 -7.76 9.62
N GLU A 74 9.71 -7.93 9.83
CA GLU A 74 10.69 -7.96 8.74
C GLU A 74 10.53 -9.22 7.92
N THR A 75 10.48 -10.40 8.57
CA THR A 75 10.30 -11.68 7.89
C THR A 75 9.03 -11.71 7.04
N SER A 76 7.88 -11.30 7.60
CA SER A 76 6.62 -11.33 6.87
C SER A 76 6.62 -10.40 5.66
N ARG A 77 7.18 -9.20 5.80
CA ARG A 77 7.30 -8.24 4.70
C ARG A 77 8.19 -8.76 3.57
N GLU A 78 9.33 -9.33 3.91
CA GLU A 78 10.24 -9.87 2.92
C GLU A 78 9.67 -11.11 2.23
N VAL A 79 9.02 -12.01 2.96
CA VAL A 79 8.31 -13.15 2.37
C VAL A 79 7.21 -12.67 1.42
N ALA A 80 6.38 -11.71 1.84
CA ALA A 80 5.30 -11.20 1.03
C ALA A 80 5.81 -10.56 -0.29
N ARG A 81 6.90 -9.80 -0.22
CA ARG A 81 7.57 -9.20 -1.39
C ARG A 81 8.22 -10.26 -2.28
N HIS A 82 8.94 -11.20 -1.69
CA HIS A 82 9.61 -12.27 -2.42
C HIS A 82 8.62 -13.17 -3.16
N TRP A 83 7.50 -13.49 -2.52
CA TRP A 83 6.43 -14.28 -3.12
C TRP A 83 5.57 -13.50 -4.10
N LYS A 84 5.72 -12.17 -4.13
CA LYS A 84 4.91 -11.25 -4.93
C LYS A 84 3.41 -11.48 -4.68
N ILE A 85 3.01 -11.52 -3.40
CA ILE A 85 1.61 -11.73 -3.02
C ILE A 85 0.79 -10.52 -3.49
N GLY A 86 -0.33 -10.79 -4.15
CA GLY A 86 -1.24 -9.80 -4.68
C GLY A 86 -1.70 -10.16 -6.09
N ASP A 87 -2.94 -9.83 -6.41
CA ASP A 87 -3.48 -10.04 -7.76
C ASP A 87 -2.80 -9.13 -8.78
N ALA A 88 -2.62 -9.63 -10.02
CA ALA A 88 -1.95 -8.93 -11.12
C ALA A 88 -2.60 -7.57 -11.49
N LYS A 89 -3.88 -7.41 -11.17
CA LYS A 89 -4.65 -6.20 -11.53
C LYS A 89 -4.80 -5.23 -10.37
N SER A 90 -5.03 -5.78 -9.18
CA SER A 90 -5.38 -5.00 -7.99
C SER A 90 -4.19 -4.80 -7.03
N ASN A 91 -3.11 -5.58 -7.15
CA ASN A 91 -1.99 -5.65 -6.21
C ASN A 91 -2.42 -5.89 -4.74
N ARG A 92 -3.62 -6.44 -4.55
CA ARG A 92 -4.20 -6.66 -3.23
C ARG A 92 -3.70 -7.97 -2.66
N GLY A 93 -2.85 -7.89 -1.65
CA GLY A 93 -2.19 -9.03 -1.06
C GLY A 93 -2.17 -9.02 0.47
N ILE A 94 -2.29 -10.19 1.08
CA ILE A 94 -2.18 -10.41 2.53
C ILE A 94 -1.33 -11.65 2.79
N LEU A 95 -0.38 -11.54 3.72
CA LEU A 95 0.36 -12.69 4.22
C LEU A 95 0.02 -12.94 5.69
N ILE A 96 -0.36 -14.18 6.01
CA ILE A 96 -0.45 -14.69 7.38
C ILE A 96 0.90 -15.36 7.69
N ALA A 97 1.69 -14.80 8.59
CA ALA A 97 2.99 -15.33 9.00
C ALA A 97 2.95 -15.80 10.46
N ILE A 98 3.36 -17.04 10.72
CA ILE A 98 3.34 -17.67 12.05
C ILE A 98 4.71 -18.30 12.35
N ALA A 99 5.33 -17.91 13.45
CA ALA A 99 6.52 -18.54 14.01
C ALA A 99 6.11 -19.30 15.28
N VAL A 100 5.88 -20.60 15.13
CA VAL A 100 5.18 -21.43 16.13
C VAL A 100 5.91 -21.50 17.47
N LYS A 101 7.22 -21.78 17.46
CA LYS A 101 8.02 -21.89 18.68
C LYS A 101 8.38 -20.54 19.29
N ASP A 102 8.41 -19.49 18.47
CA ASP A 102 8.61 -18.11 18.93
C ASP A 102 7.31 -17.47 19.43
N LYS A 103 6.16 -18.15 19.22
CA LYS A 103 4.81 -17.67 19.54
C LYS A 103 4.51 -16.29 18.96
N LYS A 104 4.91 -16.09 17.70
CA LYS A 104 4.70 -14.83 17.00
C LYS A 104 3.81 -15.02 15.79
N LEU A 105 2.88 -14.10 15.61
CA LEU A 105 1.94 -14.07 14.50
C LEU A 105 1.90 -12.66 13.91
N ARG A 106 1.85 -12.57 12.60
CA ARG A 106 1.61 -11.33 11.89
C ARG A 106 0.64 -11.53 10.72
N ILE A 107 -0.22 -10.56 10.53
CA ILE A 107 -0.97 -10.36 9.29
C ILE A 107 -0.33 -9.14 8.62
N GLU A 108 0.35 -9.36 7.52
CA GLU A 108 0.97 -8.30 6.70
C GLU A 108 0.05 -7.98 5.54
N THR A 109 -0.23 -6.69 5.30
CA THR A 109 -1.14 -6.21 4.25
C THR A 109 -0.40 -5.39 3.21
N SER A 110 -0.77 -5.53 1.93
CA SER A 110 -0.32 -4.60 0.89
C SER A 110 -0.99 -3.23 1.06
N ASN A 111 -0.42 -2.21 0.44
CA ASN A 111 -0.93 -0.83 0.51
C ASN A 111 -2.38 -0.73 0.02
N GLU A 112 -2.73 -1.52 -1.01
CA GLU A 112 -4.06 -1.53 -1.62
C GLU A 112 -5.13 -2.22 -0.77
N VAL A 113 -4.71 -2.99 0.24
CA VAL A 113 -5.63 -3.67 1.20
C VAL A 113 -5.78 -2.88 2.49
N SER A 114 -4.86 -1.98 2.81
CA SER A 114 -4.81 -1.27 4.11
C SER A 114 -6.07 -0.44 4.41
N GLY A 115 -6.83 -0.05 3.38
CA GLY A 115 -8.12 0.62 3.53
C GLY A 115 -9.27 -0.31 3.92
N ASP A 116 -9.20 -1.59 3.53
CA ASP A 116 -10.25 -2.58 3.75
C ASP A 116 -10.00 -3.43 4.99
N LEU A 117 -8.72 -3.70 5.26
CA LEU A 117 -8.25 -4.37 6.46
C LEU A 117 -7.25 -3.46 7.18
N THR A 118 -7.75 -2.65 8.07
CA THR A 118 -6.93 -1.73 8.87
C THR A 118 -6.06 -2.49 9.88
N ASP A 119 -4.98 -1.86 10.36
CA ASP A 119 -4.10 -2.46 11.39
C ASP A 119 -4.87 -2.83 12.67
N ILE A 120 -5.89 -2.05 13.03
CA ILE A 120 -6.75 -2.31 14.18
C ILE A 120 -7.57 -3.60 13.96
N GLU A 121 -8.15 -3.77 12.80
CA GLU A 121 -8.92 -4.96 12.44
C GLU A 121 -8.03 -6.19 12.32
N ALA A 122 -6.85 -6.07 11.69
CA ALA A 122 -5.85 -7.12 11.67
C ALA A 122 -5.44 -7.54 13.09
N LYS A 123 -5.25 -6.58 14.01
CA LYS A 123 -4.98 -6.85 15.43
C LYS A 123 -6.13 -7.56 16.13
N GLN A 124 -7.36 -7.23 15.79
CA GLN A 124 -8.55 -7.88 16.32
C GLN A 124 -8.65 -9.34 15.84
N ILE A 125 -8.39 -9.61 14.56
CA ILE A 125 -8.34 -10.96 14.00
C ILE A 125 -7.30 -11.80 14.74
N ILE A 126 -6.08 -11.27 14.93
CA ILE A 126 -5.03 -11.92 15.71
C ILE A 126 -5.51 -12.24 17.13
N THR A 127 -6.19 -11.30 17.77
CA THR A 127 -6.68 -11.49 19.13
C THR A 127 -7.74 -12.60 19.20
N ASN A 128 -8.61 -12.69 18.20
CA ASN A 128 -9.69 -13.67 18.12
C ASN A 128 -9.20 -15.12 17.97
N VAL A 129 -8.00 -15.31 17.42
CA VAL A 129 -7.45 -16.68 17.18
C VAL A 129 -6.42 -17.12 18.23
N LYS A 130 -6.12 -16.30 19.24
CA LYS A 130 -5.20 -16.67 20.31
C LYS A 130 -5.61 -17.92 21.10
N PRO A 131 -6.89 -18.19 21.39
CA PRO A 131 -7.30 -19.45 22.04
C PRO A 131 -6.87 -20.70 21.26
N GLU A 132 -7.06 -20.70 19.94
CA GLU A 132 -6.71 -21.81 19.05
C GLU A 132 -5.19 -22.00 18.99
N LEU A 133 -4.44 -20.88 18.88
CA LEU A 133 -2.96 -20.92 18.89
C LEU A 133 -2.41 -21.47 20.21
N ARG A 134 -3.01 -21.11 21.35
CA ARG A 134 -2.64 -21.63 22.69
C ARG A 134 -2.96 -23.11 22.84
N SER A 135 -4.04 -23.59 22.23
CA SER A 135 -4.40 -25.01 22.18
C SER A 135 -3.65 -25.79 21.10
N GLN A 136 -2.75 -25.12 20.34
CA GLN A 136 -1.98 -25.70 19.24
C GLN A 136 -2.85 -26.18 18.07
N ASP A 137 -4.06 -25.67 17.95
CA ASP A 137 -4.92 -25.90 16.77
C ASP A 137 -4.65 -24.84 15.71
N TYR A 138 -3.48 -24.95 15.08
CA TYR A 138 -3.03 -23.99 14.07
C TYR A 138 -3.93 -23.99 12.83
N SER A 139 -4.46 -25.15 12.46
CA SER A 139 -5.39 -25.28 11.34
C SER A 139 -6.67 -24.48 11.56
N MET A 140 -7.27 -24.59 12.75
CA MET A 140 -8.46 -23.81 13.08
C MET A 140 -8.14 -22.30 13.16
N ALA A 141 -7.00 -21.95 13.74
CA ALA A 141 -6.56 -20.56 13.82
C ALA A 141 -6.43 -19.94 12.41
N VAL A 142 -5.72 -20.63 11.50
CA VAL A 142 -5.53 -20.13 10.12
C VAL A 142 -6.84 -20.07 9.36
N ASN A 143 -7.71 -21.08 9.47
CA ASN A 143 -9.02 -21.04 8.82
C ASN A 143 -9.87 -19.86 9.30
N LYS A 144 -9.92 -19.60 10.61
CA LYS A 144 -10.62 -18.45 11.16
C LYS A 144 -10.04 -17.10 10.67
N MET A 145 -8.72 -17.02 10.54
CA MET A 145 -8.09 -15.81 9.97
C MET A 145 -8.48 -15.60 8.52
N ILE A 146 -8.42 -16.65 7.69
CA ILE A 146 -8.83 -16.59 6.28
C ILE A 146 -10.28 -16.13 6.14
N GLU A 147 -11.20 -16.68 6.95
CA GLU A 147 -12.61 -16.30 6.92
C GLU A 147 -12.83 -14.84 7.30
N GLN A 148 -12.22 -14.37 8.41
CA GLN A 148 -12.35 -12.98 8.87
C GLN A 148 -11.73 -11.99 7.88
N ILE A 149 -10.56 -12.31 7.31
CA ILE A 149 -9.90 -11.51 6.27
C ILE A 149 -10.82 -11.42 5.05
N LYS A 150 -11.34 -12.55 4.58
CA LYS A 150 -12.27 -12.60 3.44
C LYS A 150 -13.52 -11.76 3.67
N GLU A 151 -14.13 -11.84 4.85
CA GLU A 151 -15.29 -11.03 5.21
C GLU A 151 -15.00 -9.53 5.10
N LYS A 152 -13.83 -9.09 5.58
CA LYS A 152 -13.43 -7.68 5.54
C LYS A 152 -13.11 -7.20 4.11
N THR A 153 -12.44 -8.02 3.33
CA THR A 153 -12.01 -7.64 1.98
C THR A 153 -13.10 -7.81 0.92
N ALA A 154 -14.09 -8.69 1.12
CA ALA A 154 -15.20 -8.92 0.18
C ALA A 154 -16.25 -7.78 0.20
N ASN A 155 -16.48 -7.16 1.35
CA ASN A 155 -17.51 -6.14 1.51
C ASN A 155 -17.21 -4.82 0.78
N GLN A 156 -16.00 -4.64 0.29
CA GLN A 156 -15.62 -3.42 -0.44
C GLN A 156 -15.90 -3.49 -1.95
N THR A 157 -16.01 -4.70 -2.51
CA THR A 157 -16.31 -4.88 -3.94
C THR A 157 -17.75 -4.47 -4.28
N GLU A 158 -18.67 -4.57 -3.30
CA GLU A 158 -20.07 -4.13 -3.47
C GLU A 158 -20.27 -2.63 -3.20
N ASN A 159 -19.41 -1.99 -2.38
CA ASN A 159 -19.56 -0.58 -2.02
C ASN A 159 -18.98 0.41 -3.05
N ASN A 160 -18.24 -0.03 -4.07
CA ASN A 160 -17.76 0.83 -5.15
C ASN A 160 -18.83 1.15 -6.20
N ASN A 161 -20.04 0.58 -6.09
CA ASN A 161 -21.23 1.11 -6.72
C ASN A 161 -21.81 2.25 -5.83
N TYR A 162 -21.06 3.30 -5.59
CA TYR A 162 -21.64 4.60 -5.29
C TYR A 162 -22.37 5.04 -6.57
N GLU A 163 -23.58 4.52 -6.79
CA GLU A 163 -24.59 5.33 -7.43
C GLU A 163 -24.72 6.58 -6.54
N VAL A 164 -24.18 7.69 -7.00
CA VAL A 164 -24.38 9.00 -6.40
C VAL A 164 -25.81 9.40 -6.77
N PRO A 165 -26.85 8.96 -6.01
CA PRO A 165 -28.23 9.23 -6.41
C PRO A 165 -28.47 10.71 -6.12
N GLY A 166 -28.49 11.49 -7.15
CA GLY A 166 -29.00 12.86 -7.08
C GLY A 166 -27.97 13.99 -7.06
N ILE A 167 -26.65 13.75 -6.94
CA ILE A 167 -25.68 14.86 -6.97
C ILE A 167 -25.44 15.33 -8.41
N ILE A 168 -25.37 14.41 -9.39
CA ILE A 168 -25.18 14.78 -10.79
C ILE A 168 -26.33 15.65 -11.32
N PRO A 169 -27.63 15.31 -11.12
CA PRO A 169 -28.71 16.19 -11.54
C PRO A 169 -28.74 17.49 -10.74
N MET A 170 -28.33 17.52 -9.46
CA MET A 170 -28.23 18.76 -8.69
C MET A 170 -27.14 19.71 -9.18
N ILE A 171 -25.98 19.16 -9.58
CA ILE A 171 -24.90 19.94 -10.20
C ILE A 171 -25.37 20.50 -11.55
N GLY A 172 -26.04 19.69 -12.38
CA GLY A 172 -26.63 20.12 -13.64
C GLY A 172 -27.63 21.25 -13.45
N LEU A 173 -28.52 21.14 -12.46
CA LEU A 173 -29.49 22.19 -12.10
C LEU A 173 -28.77 23.46 -11.62
N LEU A 174 -27.74 23.36 -10.80
CA LEU A 174 -26.96 24.50 -10.32
C LEU A 174 -26.27 25.23 -11.47
N ILE A 175 -25.68 24.52 -12.42
CA ILE A 175 -25.05 25.10 -13.60
C ILE A 175 -26.11 25.82 -14.45
N LEU A 176 -27.27 25.23 -14.63
CA LEU A 176 -28.37 25.82 -15.37
C LEU A 176 -28.89 27.13 -14.70
N ILE A 177 -29.02 27.14 -13.39
CA ILE A 177 -29.36 28.35 -12.61
C ILE A 177 -28.29 29.43 -12.78
N ILE A 178 -27.03 29.09 -12.71
CA ILE A 178 -25.91 30.03 -12.91
C ILE A 178 -25.97 30.62 -14.32
N MET A 179 -26.19 29.80 -15.36
CA MET A 179 -26.34 30.28 -16.73
C MET A 179 -27.50 31.22 -16.91
N VAL A 180 -28.66 30.97 -16.26
CA VAL A 180 -29.82 31.86 -16.29
C VAL A 180 -29.51 33.18 -15.58
N ILE A 181 -28.84 33.13 -14.44
CA ILE A 181 -28.43 34.35 -13.72
C ILE A 181 -27.49 35.21 -14.55
N ILE A 182 -26.49 34.60 -15.22
CA ILE A 182 -25.56 35.32 -16.11
C ILE A 182 -26.33 36.02 -17.24
N ASN A 183 -27.28 35.32 -17.89
CA ASN A 183 -28.10 35.92 -18.95
C ASN A 183 -28.94 37.09 -18.44
N ILE A 184 -29.50 36.99 -17.21
CA ILE A 184 -30.29 38.11 -16.62
C ILE A 184 -29.38 39.29 -16.26
N LEU A 185 -28.15 39.04 -15.79
CA LEU A 185 -27.22 40.11 -15.44
C LEU A 185 -26.67 40.84 -16.69
N ASP A 186 -26.55 40.16 -17.83
CA ASP A 186 -26.14 40.78 -19.10
C ASP A 186 -27.22 41.73 -19.68
N GLU A 187 -28.53 41.54 -19.30
CA GLU A 187 -29.62 42.40 -19.71
C GLU A 187 -29.80 43.67 -18.80
N ILE A 188 -29.09 43.74 -17.66
CA ILE A 188 -29.12 44.90 -16.79
C ILE A 188 -28.18 45.96 -17.33
N PRO A 189 -28.69 47.10 -17.88
CA PRO A 189 -27.83 48.17 -18.35
C PRO A 189 -27.19 48.85 -17.12
N LEU A 190 -25.95 48.53 -16.84
CA LEU A 190 -25.14 49.23 -15.85
C LEU A 190 -24.95 50.64 -16.39
N LYS A 191 -25.69 51.61 -15.85
CA LYS A 191 -25.50 53.02 -16.09
C LYS A 191 -24.11 53.41 -15.60
N ARG A 192 -23.17 53.46 -16.52
CA ARG A 192 -21.80 53.83 -16.28
C ARG A 192 -21.76 55.34 -16.10
N ASP A 193 -21.92 55.81 -14.87
CA ASP A 193 -21.63 57.20 -14.55
C ASP A 193 -20.13 57.44 -14.72
N SER A 194 -19.80 58.16 -15.79
CA SER A 194 -18.43 58.57 -16.12
C SER A 194 -18.00 59.65 -15.14
N TYR A 195 -17.29 59.27 -14.09
CA TYR A 195 -16.48 60.20 -13.34
C TYR A 195 -15.15 60.41 -14.06
N SER A 196 -15.09 61.49 -14.81
CA SER A 196 -13.82 62.05 -15.32
C SER A 196 -13.10 62.73 -14.17
N ALA A 197 -12.14 62.07 -13.57
CA ALA A 197 -11.19 62.68 -12.65
C ALA A 197 -9.85 62.89 -13.39
N THR A 198 -9.69 64.11 -13.89
CA THR A 198 -8.42 64.64 -14.30
C THR A 198 -7.48 64.70 -13.10
N ARG A 199 -6.36 64.01 -13.08
CA ARG A 199 -5.20 64.38 -12.28
C ARG A 199 -3.91 64.15 -13.04
N ARG A 200 -3.16 65.24 -12.99
CA ARG A 200 -1.85 65.55 -13.51
C ARG A 200 -0.78 64.59 -13.11
N TYR A 201 0.20 64.56 -14.02
CA TYR A 201 1.60 64.14 -13.91
C TYR A 201 2.21 64.48 -12.56
N ASP A 202 3.01 63.56 -12.08
CA ASP A 202 4.39 63.81 -11.67
C ASP A 202 5.22 62.55 -11.83
N ASP A 203 6.37 62.74 -12.47
CA ASP A 203 7.50 61.83 -12.64
C ASP A 203 8.00 61.31 -11.29
N ASP A 204 8.48 60.07 -11.26
CA ASP A 204 9.84 59.77 -10.84
C ASP A 204 10.08 58.23 -10.87
N ASN A 205 10.81 57.83 -11.86
CA ASN A 205 11.99 56.98 -11.89
C ASN A 205 12.27 56.12 -10.62
N TYR A 206 12.30 54.80 -10.74
CA TYR A 206 13.43 53.95 -10.35
C TYR A 206 13.35 52.53 -10.93
N HIS A 207 14.45 52.13 -11.51
CA HIS A 207 14.85 50.82 -11.99
C HIS A 207 14.76 49.74 -10.89
N SER A 208 14.37 48.50 -11.21
CA SER A 208 15.31 47.40 -11.14
C SER A 208 14.66 46.04 -11.48
N SER A 209 15.17 45.45 -12.50
CA SER A 209 15.29 44.05 -12.89
C SER A 209 15.21 43.01 -11.77
N SER A 210 14.48 41.93 -12.00
CA SER A 210 15.09 40.60 -12.08
C SER A 210 14.04 39.53 -12.48
N SER A 211 14.32 38.95 -13.61
CA SER A 211 13.75 37.71 -14.13
C SER A 211 14.17 36.53 -13.26
N SER A 212 13.25 35.62 -12.99
CA SER A 212 13.61 34.23 -12.79
C SER A 212 12.52 33.35 -13.37
N SER A 213 12.84 32.82 -14.53
CA SER A 213 12.20 31.69 -15.17
C SER A 213 12.51 30.43 -14.37
N TYR A 214 11.52 29.71 -13.96
CA TYR A 214 11.67 28.31 -13.56
C TYR A 214 11.22 27.44 -14.72
N HIS A 215 12.17 26.69 -15.24
CA HIS A 215 11.97 25.56 -16.12
C HIS A 215 11.69 24.35 -15.22
N ASP A 216 10.55 23.72 -15.43
CA ASP A 216 10.29 22.36 -14.99
C ASP A 216 10.52 21.46 -16.20
N ASP A 217 11.63 20.72 -16.14
CA ASP A 217 11.89 19.57 -16.99
C ASP A 217 11.93 18.35 -16.06
N ASP A 218 10.84 17.60 -16.02
CA ASP A 218 10.80 16.27 -15.42
C ASP A 218 10.56 15.24 -16.51
N ASP A 219 11.65 14.79 -17.11
CA ASP A 219 11.76 13.53 -17.82
C ASP A 219 12.43 12.52 -16.90
N ASP A 220 11.68 11.59 -16.34
CA ASP A 220 12.21 10.36 -15.76
C ASP A 220 11.45 9.14 -16.30
N ASP A 221 11.80 8.78 -17.55
CA ASP A 221 11.69 7.42 -18.06
C ASP A 221 12.81 6.57 -17.45
N TRP A 222 12.47 5.70 -16.50
CA TRP A 222 13.33 4.59 -16.10
C TRP A 222 12.51 3.36 -15.73
N PHE A 223 12.48 2.41 -16.55
CA PHE A 223 12.71 0.98 -16.39
C PHE A 223 11.94 0.12 -17.39
N SER A 224 12.59 -0.14 -18.50
CA SER A 224 12.30 -1.30 -19.33
C SER A 224 13.32 -2.40 -19.00
N GLY A 225 12.86 -3.56 -18.62
CA GLY A 225 13.73 -4.69 -18.35
C GLY A 225 12.99 -6.00 -18.15
N GLY A 226 12.88 -6.75 -19.22
CA GLY A 226 13.24 -8.16 -19.28
C GLY A 226 12.20 -9.15 -18.80
N GLY A 227 11.49 -9.77 -19.76
CA GLY A 227 10.62 -10.89 -19.54
C GLY A 227 11.35 -12.15 -19.06
N SER A 228 10.65 -12.92 -18.27
CA SER A 228 10.72 -14.36 -18.26
C SER A 228 9.32 -14.91 -18.00
N ASP A 229 8.86 -15.56 -19.01
CA ASP A 229 7.65 -16.34 -19.16
C ASP A 229 7.59 -17.43 -18.07
N TRP A 230 6.72 -17.26 -17.06
CA TRP A 230 6.32 -18.30 -16.14
C TRP A 230 4.81 -18.32 -16.05
N SER A 231 4.27 -19.36 -16.65
CA SER A 231 2.87 -19.68 -16.66
C SER A 231 2.27 -19.76 -15.27
N SER A 232 1.11 -19.08 -15.12
CA SER A 232 0.00 -19.38 -14.23
C SER A 232 0.22 -19.33 -12.72
N SER A 233 0.00 -18.19 -12.22
CA SER A 233 -0.95 -17.80 -11.18
C SER A 233 -0.88 -16.28 -11.11
N ASP A 234 -2.04 -15.62 -11.09
CA ASP A 234 -2.19 -14.16 -11.21
C ASP A 234 -1.60 -13.34 -10.03
N TRP A 235 -0.44 -13.75 -9.52
CA TRP A 235 0.27 -13.11 -8.41
C TRP A 235 1.29 -12.14 -8.96
N SER A 236 1.05 -10.84 -8.86
CA SER A 236 1.94 -9.81 -9.44
C SER A 236 2.69 -8.96 -8.41
N GLY A 237 2.36 -9.11 -7.13
CA GLY A 237 3.01 -8.40 -6.03
C GLY A 237 2.47 -7.00 -5.78
N GLY A 238 1.79 -6.81 -4.66
CA GLY A 238 1.44 -5.51 -4.09
C GLY A 238 2.63 -4.85 -3.36
N GLY A 239 2.56 -3.55 -3.15
CA GLY A 239 3.49 -2.83 -2.29
C GLY A 239 3.27 -3.23 -0.82
N PHE A 240 4.28 -3.81 -0.18
CA PHE A 240 4.24 -4.13 1.25
C PHE A 240 5.19 -3.19 2.00
N ASP A 241 4.65 -2.13 2.59
CA ASP A 241 5.42 -1.10 3.29
C ASP A 241 5.24 -1.15 4.81
N GLY A 242 4.70 -2.27 5.33
CA GLY A 242 4.59 -2.55 6.75
C GLY A 242 3.19 -2.31 7.34
N GLY A 243 2.15 -2.32 6.52
CA GLY A 243 0.77 -2.40 6.98
C GLY A 243 0.47 -3.74 7.66
N GLY A 244 -0.62 -3.79 8.44
CA GLY A 244 -1.05 -4.97 9.18
C GLY A 244 -0.74 -4.94 10.67
N ALA A 245 -0.80 -6.09 11.33
CA ALA A 245 -0.59 -6.18 12.77
C ALA A 245 0.18 -7.43 13.20
N SER A 246 0.88 -7.33 14.33
CA SER A 246 1.59 -8.43 14.96
C SER A 246 1.00 -8.76 16.33
N GLY A 247 1.21 -10.01 16.79
CA GLY A 247 0.85 -10.46 18.11
C GLY A 247 1.61 -11.70 18.54
N ASP A 248 1.54 -11.95 19.83
CA ASP A 248 2.02 -13.13 20.50
C ASP A 248 0.88 -13.84 21.25
N TRP A 249 1.07 -15.15 21.59
CA TRP A 249 0.07 -15.93 22.32
C TRP A 249 0.61 -16.83 23.42
#